data_63c4f10d87a4afe5d07d0c9643378124
#
_entry.id   63c4f10d87a4afe5d07d0c9643378124
#
_cell.length_a   1.000
_cell.length_b   1.000
_cell.length_c   1.000
_cell.angle_alpha   90.00
_cell.angle_beta   90.00
_cell.angle_gamma   90.00
#
_symmetry.space_group_name_H-M   'P 1'
#
loop_
_entity.id
_entity.type
_entity.pdbx_description
1 polymer ?
#
loop_
_entity_poly.entity_id
_entity_poly.type
_entity_poly.pdbx_seq_one_letter_code
_entity_poly.pdbx_strand_id
1 'polypeptide(L)'
;MSSTIVFIHGNFMTRRTWEPWIERYESAGYRCVAIAYPGRDQPVGVLRRHPDGRFLRSLTLQRAIDHHVAAIRALGEKPIIIGHSFGGLLTQQMVQRDLAAAAVAIDSVPPLGVPPLEWSFIRSTWPVINPFVPASKPYLMSFKHFQKALANAMSPAEQRVAYDTDIVPESRRLSRGGLSLAARVDFKKPHAPLLLIAGEKDRIMPASLNRRNFRGYKHAGSITEFKEFAGRDHYSIIGGKRWEEVADFALSWAKRVTASDQIRTNVVASR
;
A
#
# COMPACT_ATOMS: atom_id res chain seq x y z
N MET A 1 -15.07 6.03 17.57
CA MET A 1 -14.40 5.31 16.44
C MET A 1 -13.82 6.36 15.53
N SER A 2 -12.62 6.14 14.97
CA SER A 2 -12.14 7.04 13.91
C SER A 2 -13.11 6.99 12.74
N SER A 3 -13.56 8.15 12.31
CA SER A 3 -14.44 8.31 11.15
C SER A 3 -13.65 8.59 9.86
N THR A 4 -12.34 8.77 9.97
CA THR A 4 -11.47 9.08 8.83
C THR A 4 -10.69 7.85 8.38
N ILE A 5 -10.72 7.60 7.07
CA ILE A 5 -9.91 6.58 6.41
C ILE A 5 -8.91 7.26 5.47
N VAL A 6 -7.64 6.91 5.63
CA VAL A 6 -6.55 7.40 4.78
C VAL A 6 -6.13 6.30 3.83
N PHE A 7 -6.05 6.63 2.54
CA PHE A 7 -5.57 5.71 1.49
C PHE A 7 -4.18 6.11 1.01
N ILE A 8 -3.28 5.11 0.85
CA ILE A 8 -1.92 5.28 0.35
C ILE A 8 -1.73 4.37 -0.87
N HIS A 9 -1.53 4.95 -2.05
CA HIS A 9 -1.39 4.20 -3.30
C HIS A 9 -0.02 3.54 -3.45
N GLY A 10 0.05 2.54 -4.33
CA GLY A 10 1.30 1.86 -4.69
C GLY A 10 2.17 2.64 -5.68
N ASN A 11 3.36 2.08 -5.97
CA ASN A 11 4.19 2.56 -7.07
C ASN A 11 3.46 2.39 -8.41
N PHE A 12 3.83 3.20 -9.39
CA PHE A 12 3.25 3.24 -10.74
C PHE A 12 1.79 3.70 -10.82
N MET A 13 1.17 4.08 -9.72
CA MET A 13 -0.23 4.49 -9.62
C MET A 13 -0.33 5.91 -9.06
N THR A 14 -1.52 6.47 -9.05
CA THR A 14 -1.86 7.73 -8.40
C THR A 14 -2.92 7.50 -7.31
N ARG A 15 -3.22 8.52 -6.50
CA ARG A 15 -4.29 8.44 -5.51
C ARG A 15 -5.67 8.13 -6.12
N ARG A 16 -5.84 8.34 -7.43
CA ARG A 16 -7.10 8.07 -8.14
C ARG A 16 -7.47 6.60 -8.18
N THR A 17 -6.50 5.70 -8.08
CA THR A 17 -6.76 4.25 -7.95
C THR A 17 -7.72 3.93 -6.80
N TRP A 18 -7.81 4.81 -5.81
CA TRP A 18 -8.68 4.66 -4.66
C TRP A 18 -10.09 5.29 -4.83
N GLU A 19 -10.38 5.99 -5.92
CA GLU A 19 -11.68 6.66 -6.14
C GLU A 19 -12.87 5.70 -5.93
N PRO A 20 -12.89 4.44 -6.45
CA PRO A 20 -13.98 3.52 -6.19
C PRO A 20 -14.13 3.10 -4.71
N TRP A 21 -13.00 2.94 -4.00
CA TRP A 21 -12.99 2.61 -2.57
C TRP A 21 -13.50 3.79 -1.73
N ILE A 22 -13.12 5.00 -2.11
CA ILE A 22 -13.55 6.24 -1.45
C ILE A 22 -15.07 6.36 -1.57
N GLU A 23 -15.61 6.27 -2.77
CA GLU A 23 -17.07 6.32 -3.01
C GLU A 23 -17.81 5.29 -2.17
N ARG A 24 -17.33 4.04 -2.14
CA ARG A 24 -17.92 2.96 -1.35
C ARG A 24 -17.88 3.23 0.15
N TYR A 25 -16.79 3.76 0.67
CA TYR A 25 -16.63 3.97 2.10
C TYR A 25 -17.30 5.27 2.58
N GLU A 26 -17.35 6.30 1.73
CA GLU A 26 -18.13 7.50 2.00
C GLU A 26 -19.63 7.19 2.05
N SER A 27 -20.13 6.31 1.18
CA SER A 27 -21.49 5.78 1.24
C SER A 27 -21.79 5.01 2.55
N ALA A 28 -20.75 4.48 3.20
CA ALA A 28 -20.84 3.83 4.51
C ALA A 28 -20.63 4.81 5.69
N GLY A 29 -20.55 6.13 5.44
CA GLY A 29 -20.48 7.20 6.44
C GLY A 29 -19.07 7.53 6.92
N TYR A 30 -18.00 7.14 6.20
CA TYR A 30 -16.63 7.49 6.53
C TYR A 30 -16.19 8.74 5.77
N ARG A 31 -15.32 9.53 6.38
CA ARG A 31 -14.54 10.56 5.70
C ARG A 31 -13.31 9.90 5.06
N CYS A 32 -13.13 10.03 3.75
CA CYS A 32 -12.02 9.41 3.05
C CYS A 32 -11.00 10.44 2.54
N VAL A 33 -9.70 10.14 2.69
CA VAL A 33 -8.60 10.99 2.23
C VAL A 33 -7.56 10.13 1.53
N ALA A 34 -7.36 10.31 0.22
CA ALA A 34 -6.27 9.67 -0.50
C ALA A 34 -5.08 10.62 -0.62
N ILE A 35 -3.94 10.24 -0.03
CA ILE A 35 -2.72 11.05 -0.03
C ILE A 35 -1.89 10.68 -1.27
N ALA A 36 -1.62 11.68 -2.13
CA ALA A 36 -0.70 11.51 -3.25
C ALA A 36 0.76 11.62 -2.78
N TYR A 37 1.68 10.89 -3.41
CA TYR A 37 3.11 11.17 -3.23
C TYR A 37 3.46 12.57 -3.75
N PRO A 38 4.52 13.21 -3.22
CA PRO A 38 4.98 14.50 -3.70
C PRO A 38 5.13 14.54 -5.22
N GLY A 39 4.47 15.51 -5.87
CA GLY A 39 4.50 15.67 -7.32
C GLY A 39 3.68 14.65 -8.13
N ARG A 40 2.84 13.84 -7.48
CA ARG A 40 2.01 12.79 -8.13
C ARG A 40 0.53 13.16 -8.22
N ASP A 41 0.14 14.32 -7.77
CA ASP A 41 -1.24 14.79 -7.83
C ASP A 41 -1.53 15.52 -9.16
N GLN A 42 -1.39 14.77 -10.26
CA GLN A 42 -1.62 15.24 -11.61
C GLN A 42 -2.36 14.17 -12.42
N PRO A 43 -3.10 14.53 -13.48
CA PRO A 43 -3.71 13.55 -14.38
C PRO A 43 -2.66 12.59 -14.98
N VAL A 44 -3.04 11.33 -15.16
CA VAL A 44 -2.17 10.27 -15.71
C VAL A 44 -1.50 10.68 -17.02
N GLY A 45 -2.26 11.29 -17.95
CA GLY A 45 -1.72 11.77 -19.22
C GLY A 45 -0.63 12.83 -19.06
N VAL A 46 -0.74 13.71 -18.05
CA VAL A 46 0.29 14.71 -17.74
C VAL A 46 1.56 14.04 -17.20
N LEU A 47 1.40 13.11 -16.23
CA LEU A 47 2.53 12.39 -15.65
C LEU A 47 3.29 11.55 -16.69
N ARG A 48 2.57 10.98 -17.67
CA ARG A 48 3.19 10.20 -18.77
C ARG A 48 3.95 11.06 -19.77
N ARG A 49 3.44 12.27 -20.09
CA ARG A 49 4.14 13.20 -20.99
C ARG A 49 5.40 13.80 -20.38
N HIS A 50 5.47 13.84 -19.05
CA HIS A 50 6.60 14.39 -18.30
C HIS A 50 7.26 13.33 -17.39
N PRO A 51 7.73 12.18 -17.93
CA PRO A 51 8.24 11.08 -17.14
C PRO A 51 9.49 11.43 -16.36
N ASP A 52 10.21 12.46 -16.80
CA ASP A 52 11.46 12.93 -16.19
C ASP A 52 11.26 14.10 -15.21
N GLY A 53 10.07 14.29 -14.70
CA GLY A 53 9.74 15.37 -13.77
C GLY A 53 10.69 15.44 -12.58
N ARG A 54 11.06 16.67 -12.17
CA ARG A 54 12.02 16.93 -11.07
C ARG A 54 11.67 16.14 -9.79
N PHE A 55 10.38 16.00 -9.48
CA PHE A 55 9.93 15.27 -8.30
C PHE A 55 10.26 13.77 -8.39
N LEU A 56 10.03 13.12 -9.52
CA LEU A 56 10.35 11.70 -9.71
C LEU A 56 11.85 11.41 -9.58
N ARG A 57 12.69 12.32 -10.10
CA ARG A 57 14.16 12.18 -10.01
C ARG A 57 14.68 12.26 -8.59
N SER A 58 14.00 13.00 -7.71
CA SER A 58 14.45 13.27 -6.34
C SER A 58 13.62 12.58 -5.26
N LEU A 59 12.51 11.92 -5.59
CA LEU A 59 11.64 11.27 -4.63
C LEU A 59 12.33 10.03 -4.03
N THR A 60 12.50 10.03 -2.71
CA THR A 60 13.03 8.91 -1.93
C THR A 60 11.96 8.35 -1.00
N LEU A 61 12.19 7.14 -0.46
CA LEU A 61 11.28 6.56 0.53
C LEU A 61 11.18 7.45 1.78
N GLN A 62 12.29 8.01 2.27
CA GLN A 62 12.25 8.89 3.44
C GLN A 62 11.36 10.12 3.19
N ARG A 63 11.50 10.78 2.05
CA ARG A 63 10.65 11.93 1.68
C ARG A 63 9.17 11.54 1.57
N ALA A 64 8.87 10.35 1.06
CA ALA A 64 7.51 9.84 1.01
C ALA A 64 6.97 9.59 2.43
N ILE A 65 7.77 8.96 3.31
CA ILE A 65 7.41 8.76 4.72
C ILE A 65 7.11 10.10 5.39
N ASP A 66 8.02 11.07 5.30
CA ASP A 66 7.89 12.37 5.98
C ASP A 66 6.65 13.12 5.49
N HIS A 67 6.36 13.07 4.19
CA HIS A 67 5.16 13.66 3.60
C HIS A 67 3.87 13.05 4.16
N HIS A 68 3.78 11.72 4.22
CA HIS A 68 2.60 11.03 4.75
C HIS A 68 2.45 11.24 6.26
N VAL A 69 3.56 11.26 7.02
CA VAL A 69 3.55 11.59 8.45
C VAL A 69 2.98 13.00 8.68
N ALA A 70 3.44 13.98 7.91
CA ALA A 70 2.95 15.36 8.04
C ALA A 70 1.45 15.46 7.68
N ALA A 71 1.03 14.83 6.58
CA ALA A 71 -0.37 14.84 6.15
C ALA A 71 -1.30 14.15 7.15
N ILE A 72 -0.90 13.01 7.72
CA ILE A 72 -1.71 12.29 8.71
C ILE A 72 -1.79 13.06 10.02
N ARG A 73 -0.68 13.62 10.50
CA ARG A 73 -0.69 14.47 11.71
C ARG A 73 -1.59 15.69 11.57
N ALA A 74 -1.67 16.27 10.39
CA ALA A 74 -2.53 17.43 10.11
C ALA A 74 -4.04 17.11 10.21
N LEU A 75 -4.44 15.82 10.25
CA LEU A 75 -5.83 15.44 10.48
C LEU A 75 -6.29 15.67 11.92
N GLY A 76 -5.37 15.77 12.88
CA GLY A 76 -5.69 15.96 14.30
C GLY A 76 -6.25 14.70 14.99
N GLU A 77 -6.35 13.58 14.29
CA GLU A 77 -6.82 12.30 14.82
C GLU A 77 -5.98 11.14 14.23
N LYS A 78 -6.07 9.94 14.85
CA LYS A 78 -5.50 8.73 14.28
C LYS A 78 -6.53 8.10 13.33
N PRO A 79 -6.30 8.11 12.00
CA PRO A 79 -7.21 7.50 11.04
C PRO A 79 -7.07 5.97 10.99
N ILE A 80 -8.00 5.30 10.33
CA ILE A 80 -7.77 3.98 9.73
C ILE A 80 -6.91 4.21 8.49
N ILE A 81 -5.81 3.46 8.32
CA ILE A 81 -4.91 3.63 7.18
C ILE A 81 -4.98 2.38 6.30
N ILE A 82 -5.23 2.56 5.01
CA ILE A 82 -5.27 1.48 4.02
C ILE A 82 -4.25 1.78 2.93
N GLY A 83 -3.29 0.89 2.74
CA GLY A 83 -2.27 1.06 1.71
C GLY A 83 -2.04 -0.18 0.88
N HIS A 84 -1.75 0.04 -0.42
CA HIS A 84 -1.50 -1.02 -1.37
C HIS A 84 -0.04 -1.01 -1.84
N SER A 85 0.57 -2.16 -2.01
CA SER A 85 1.91 -2.31 -2.57
C SER A 85 2.96 -1.50 -1.78
N PHE A 86 3.61 -0.52 -2.40
CA PHE A 86 4.51 0.41 -1.71
C PHE A 86 3.78 1.26 -0.66
N GLY A 87 2.50 1.58 -0.91
CA GLY A 87 1.62 2.18 0.10
C GLY A 87 1.37 1.28 1.30
N GLY A 88 1.38 -0.06 1.12
CA GLY A 88 1.33 -1.03 2.22
C GLY A 88 2.56 -0.97 3.11
N LEU A 89 3.77 -0.79 2.55
CA LEU A 89 4.99 -0.53 3.33
C LEU A 89 4.86 0.81 4.09
N LEU A 90 4.38 1.87 3.44
CA LEU A 90 4.15 3.15 4.13
C LEU A 90 3.11 3.01 5.24
N THR A 91 2.07 2.22 5.05
CA THR A 91 1.09 1.89 6.11
C THR A 91 1.77 1.27 7.32
N GLN A 92 2.63 0.28 7.14
CA GLN A 92 3.42 -0.32 8.22
C GLN A 92 4.36 0.71 8.88
N GLN A 93 4.92 1.65 8.10
CA GLN A 93 5.71 2.76 8.62
C GLN A 93 4.89 3.74 9.48
N MET A 94 3.62 3.98 9.14
CA MET A 94 2.72 4.82 9.94
C MET A 94 2.30 4.10 11.24
N VAL A 95 2.03 2.81 11.16
CA VAL A 95 1.69 1.96 12.31
C VAL A 95 2.80 1.98 13.36
N GLN A 96 4.06 1.77 12.99
CA GLN A 96 5.17 1.79 13.97
C GLN A 96 5.44 3.18 14.58
N ARG A 97 4.91 4.26 13.96
CA ARG A 97 4.97 5.65 14.44
C ARG A 97 3.75 6.05 15.26
N ASP A 98 2.87 5.09 15.54
CA ASP A 98 1.65 5.31 16.33
C ASP A 98 0.71 6.35 15.68
N LEU A 99 0.59 6.34 14.35
CA LEU A 99 -0.22 7.28 13.57
C LEU A 99 -1.54 6.70 13.07
N ALA A 100 -1.87 5.46 13.41
CA ALA A 100 -3.07 4.77 12.96
C ALA A 100 -3.92 4.33 14.15
N ALA A 101 -5.26 4.37 14.01
CA ALA A 101 -6.19 3.69 14.90
C ALA A 101 -6.30 2.19 14.56
N ALA A 102 -6.24 1.87 13.28
CA ALA A 102 -6.11 0.53 12.72
C ALA A 102 -5.50 0.65 11.31
N ALA A 103 -4.93 -0.43 10.78
CA ALA A 103 -4.29 -0.36 9.47
C ALA A 103 -4.48 -1.63 8.63
N VAL A 104 -4.56 -1.47 7.31
CA VAL A 104 -4.64 -2.55 6.33
C VAL A 104 -3.54 -2.38 5.29
N ALA A 105 -2.64 -3.35 5.18
CA ALA A 105 -1.57 -3.38 4.19
C ALA A 105 -1.88 -4.46 3.14
N ILE A 106 -2.26 -4.03 1.92
CA ILE A 106 -2.69 -4.91 0.83
C ILE A 106 -1.51 -5.15 -0.11
N ASP A 107 -1.18 -6.41 -0.39
CA ASP A 107 -0.06 -6.82 -1.25
C ASP A 107 1.20 -6.00 -1.00
N SER A 108 1.56 -5.86 0.28
CA SER A 108 2.57 -4.91 0.73
C SER A 108 3.96 -5.25 0.25
N VAL A 109 4.71 -4.23 -0.16
CA VAL A 109 6.18 -4.34 -0.23
C VAL A 109 6.70 -4.73 1.15
N PRO A 110 7.58 -5.74 1.26
CA PRO A 110 8.08 -6.19 2.55
C PRO A 110 8.99 -5.14 3.18
N PRO A 111 8.92 -4.96 4.50
CA PRO A 111 9.93 -4.19 5.23
C PRO A 111 11.33 -4.81 5.11
N LEU A 112 12.36 -3.98 5.30
CA LEU A 112 13.74 -4.46 5.35
C LEU A 112 13.90 -5.52 6.44
N GLY A 113 14.49 -6.65 6.07
CA GLY A 113 14.67 -7.82 6.96
C GLY A 113 13.68 -8.95 6.70
N VAL A 114 12.67 -8.73 5.84
CA VAL A 114 11.81 -9.80 5.30
C VAL A 114 12.38 -10.22 3.93
N PRO A 115 13.09 -11.36 3.83
CA PRO A 115 13.78 -11.72 2.59
C PRO A 115 12.78 -12.14 1.50
N PRO A 116 12.87 -11.58 0.29
CA PRO A 116 12.09 -12.06 -0.86
C PRO A 116 12.80 -13.29 -1.44
N LEU A 117 12.21 -14.45 -1.26
CA LEU A 117 12.74 -15.74 -1.76
C LEU A 117 12.10 -16.16 -3.09
N GLU A 118 11.07 -15.45 -3.52
CA GLU A 118 10.26 -15.77 -4.68
C GLU A 118 10.89 -15.22 -5.96
N TRP A 119 11.16 -16.11 -6.92
CA TRP A 119 11.71 -15.73 -8.22
C TRP A 119 10.81 -14.74 -8.98
N SER A 120 9.50 -14.88 -8.83
CA SER A 120 8.53 -13.96 -9.44
C SER A 120 8.70 -12.53 -8.94
N PHE A 121 8.95 -12.32 -7.64
CA PHE A 121 9.29 -11.02 -7.06
C PHE A 121 10.54 -10.44 -7.73
N ILE A 122 11.66 -11.19 -7.74
CA ILE A 122 12.92 -10.72 -8.30
C ILE A 122 12.74 -10.32 -9.76
N ARG A 123 12.13 -11.19 -10.57
CA ARG A 123 11.91 -10.94 -11.99
C ARG A 123 11.01 -9.73 -12.24
N SER A 124 9.95 -9.56 -11.46
CA SER A 124 8.98 -8.49 -11.63
C SER A 124 9.50 -7.13 -11.16
N THR A 125 10.33 -7.10 -10.12
CA THR A 125 10.89 -5.85 -9.57
C THR A 125 12.19 -5.42 -10.24
N TRP A 126 12.95 -6.36 -10.82
CA TRP A 126 14.28 -6.08 -11.41
C TRP A 126 14.32 -4.87 -12.35
N PRO A 127 13.38 -4.68 -13.29
CA PRO A 127 13.44 -3.54 -14.21
C PRO A 127 13.45 -2.17 -13.51
N VAL A 128 12.87 -2.07 -12.31
CA VAL A 128 12.83 -0.81 -11.54
C VAL A 128 13.95 -0.69 -10.52
N ILE A 129 14.38 -1.80 -9.90
CA ILE A 129 15.42 -1.77 -8.84
C ILE A 129 16.84 -2.02 -9.36
N ASN A 130 17.01 -2.39 -10.62
CA ASN A 130 18.31 -2.70 -11.25
C ASN A 130 19.38 -1.63 -10.93
N PRO A 131 20.47 -1.96 -10.19
CA PRO A 131 21.47 -1.00 -9.74
C PRO A 131 22.30 -0.39 -10.88
N PHE A 132 22.37 -1.06 -12.03
CA PHE A 132 23.14 -0.59 -13.20
C PHE A 132 22.46 0.55 -13.96
N VAL A 133 21.20 0.87 -13.65
CA VAL A 133 20.50 2.02 -14.23
C VAL A 133 20.57 3.19 -13.24
N PRO A 134 20.88 4.43 -13.66
CA PRO A 134 20.91 5.58 -12.76
C PRO A 134 19.60 5.75 -11.97
N ALA A 135 19.72 5.93 -10.65
CA ALA A 135 18.55 6.06 -9.78
C ALA A 135 17.73 7.32 -10.08
N SER A 136 18.32 8.33 -10.71
CA SER A 136 17.68 9.57 -11.16
C SER A 136 16.86 9.39 -12.44
N LYS A 137 16.95 8.24 -13.13
CA LYS A 137 16.16 7.95 -14.32
C LYS A 137 14.86 7.27 -13.92
N PRO A 138 13.68 7.93 -14.01
CA PRO A 138 12.39 7.30 -13.72
C PRO A 138 12.14 6.07 -14.60
N TYR A 139 11.18 5.25 -14.20
CA TYR A 139 10.80 4.04 -14.92
C TYR A 139 9.30 4.04 -15.21
N LEU A 140 8.93 4.03 -16.47
CA LEU A 140 7.56 3.72 -16.90
C LEU A 140 7.48 2.22 -17.21
N MET A 141 6.61 1.52 -16.49
CA MET A 141 6.35 0.10 -16.74
C MET A 141 5.73 -0.08 -18.13
N SER A 142 6.27 -1.00 -18.94
CA SER A 142 5.66 -1.34 -20.21
C SER A 142 4.35 -2.12 -20.00
N PHE A 143 3.42 -2.03 -20.96
CA PHE A 143 2.18 -2.81 -20.92
C PHE A 143 2.43 -4.31 -20.73
N LYS A 144 3.39 -4.88 -21.49
CA LYS A 144 3.77 -6.29 -21.37
C LYS A 144 4.28 -6.65 -19.95
N HIS A 145 4.98 -5.72 -19.30
CA HIS A 145 5.44 -5.93 -17.92
C HIS A 145 4.24 -5.86 -16.95
N PHE A 146 3.38 -4.87 -17.09
CA PHE A 146 2.13 -4.74 -16.32
C PHE A 146 1.28 -6.01 -16.38
N GLN A 147 1.01 -6.51 -17.60
CA GLN A 147 0.26 -7.75 -17.81
C GLN A 147 0.84 -8.95 -17.05
N LYS A 148 2.17 -9.06 -17.02
CA LYS A 148 2.85 -10.22 -16.43
C LYS A 148 3.05 -10.14 -14.93
N ALA A 149 3.24 -8.94 -14.42
CA ALA A 149 3.66 -8.71 -13.03
C ALA A 149 2.51 -8.25 -12.11
N LEU A 150 1.62 -7.40 -12.61
CA LEU A 150 0.57 -6.78 -11.80
C LEU A 150 -0.84 -7.30 -12.11
N ALA A 151 -1.13 -7.59 -13.37
CA ALA A 151 -2.51 -7.85 -13.84
C ALA A 151 -2.64 -9.23 -14.52
N ASN A 152 -1.90 -10.22 -14.05
CA ASN A 152 -1.78 -11.52 -14.71
C ASN A 152 -3.01 -12.43 -14.57
N ALA A 153 -3.96 -12.09 -13.70
CA ALA A 153 -5.23 -12.79 -13.54
C ALA A 153 -6.43 -12.07 -14.19
N MET A 154 -6.18 -10.91 -14.82
CA MET A 154 -7.21 -10.12 -15.51
C MET A 154 -7.29 -10.48 -16.99
N SER A 155 -8.45 -10.23 -17.61
CA SER A 155 -8.60 -10.35 -19.08
C SER A 155 -7.78 -9.29 -19.81
N PRO A 156 -7.40 -9.54 -21.11
CA PRO A 156 -6.63 -8.56 -21.88
C PRO A 156 -7.31 -7.19 -22.02
N ALA A 157 -8.64 -7.15 -22.09
CA ALA A 157 -9.40 -5.91 -22.17
C ALA A 157 -9.31 -5.12 -20.85
N GLU A 158 -9.51 -5.78 -19.71
CA GLU A 158 -9.36 -5.16 -18.38
C GLU A 158 -7.92 -4.67 -18.12
N GLN A 159 -6.93 -5.47 -18.52
CA GLN A 159 -5.52 -5.08 -18.43
C GLN A 159 -5.23 -3.79 -19.21
N ARG A 160 -5.81 -3.64 -20.43
CA ARG A 160 -5.61 -2.45 -21.26
C ARG A 160 -6.23 -1.22 -20.59
N VAL A 161 -7.47 -1.32 -20.15
CA VAL A 161 -8.16 -0.23 -19.45
C VAL A 161 -7.36 0.19 -18.20
N ALA A 162 -7.03 -0.75 -17.33
CA ALA A 162 -6.28 -0.49 -16.10
C ALA A 162 -4.91 0.16 -16.36
N TYR A 163 -4.19 -0.34 -17.38
CA TYR A 163 -2.91 0.24 -17.76
C TYR A 163 -3.05 1.68 -18.25
N ASP A 164 -4.04 1.96 -19.08
CA ASP A 164 -4.20 3.27 -19.70
C ASP A 164 -4.73 4.32 -18.71
N THR A 165 -5.55 3.90 -17.74
CA THR A 165 -6.13 4.80 -16.73
C THR A 165 -5.21 5.08 -15.54
N ASP A 166 -4.38 4.11 -15.11
CA ASP A 166 -3.70 4.21 -13.81
C ASP A 166 -2.18 4.23 -13.88
N ILE A 167 -1.57 3.56 -14.87
CA ILE A 167 -0.12 3.36 -14.82
C ILE A 167 0.64 4.60 -15.25
N VAL A 168 1.55 5.05 -14.40
CA VAL A 168 2.37 6.25 -14.56
C VAL A 168 3.86 5.95 -14.27
N PRO A 169 4.79 6.81 -14.72
CA PRO A 169 6.21 6.66 -14.41
C PRO A 169 6.48 6.66 -12.90
N GLU A 170 7.49 5.92 -12.44
CA GLU A 170 7.87 5.83 -11.04
C GLU A 170 9.33 6.17 -10.79
N SER A 171 9.63 6.67 -9.59
CA SER A 171 10.97 6.94 -9.11
C SER A 171 11.71 5.64 -8.78
N ARG A 172 12.88 5.44 -9.40
CA ARG A 172 13.78 4.35 -9.01
C ARG A 172 14.36 4.56 -7.61
N ARG A 173 14.57 5.82 -7.20
CA ARG A 173 15.05 6.14 -5.83
C ARG A 173 14.04 5.70 -4.79
N LEU A 174 12.75 6.01 -5.01
CA LEU A 174 11.66 5.55 -4.14
C LEU A 174 11.63 4.03 -4.08
N SER A 175 11.57 3.37 -5.23
CA SER A 175 11.47 1.90 -5.33
C SER A 175 12.66 1.18 -4.67
N ARG A 176 13.89 1.65 -4.90
CA ARG A 176 15.10 1.13 -4.24
C ARG A 176 15.14 1.44 -2.74
N GLY A 177 14.42 2.47 -2.32
CA GLY A 177 14.24 2.79 -0.90
C GLY A 177 13.65 1.62 -0.10
N GLY A 178 12.86 0.76 -0.72
CA GLY A 178 12.36 -0.49 -0.11
C GLY A 178 13.47 -1.46 0.33
N LEU A 179 14.67 -1.33 -0.22
CA LEU A 179 15.86 -2.12 0.14
C LEU A 179 16.79 -1.38 1.13
N SER A 180 16.41 -0.20 1.60
CA SER A 180 17.21 0.64 2.48
C SER A 180 16.75 0.59 3.93
N LEU A 181 17.55 1.15 4.84
CA LEU A 181 17.20 1.29 6.27
C LEU A 181 15.90 2.06 6.50
N ALA A 182 15.51 2.95 5.57
CA ALA A 182 14.23 3.66 5.65
C ALA A 182 13.01 2.71 5.58
N ALA A 183 13.16 1.51 5.00
CA ALA A 183 12.13 0.49 4.94
C ALA A 183 12.05 -0.40 6.19
N ARG A 184 12.90 -0.17 7.19
CA ARG A 184 12.92 -0.99 8.41
C ARG A 184 11.67 -0.75 9.24
N VAL A 185 11.08 -1.84 9.73
CA VAL A 185 9.99 -1.88 10.71
C VAL A 185 10.47 -2.66 11.93
N ASP A 186 10.19 -2.16 13.12
CA ASP A 186 10.42 -2.90 14.36
C ASP A 186 9.21 -3.79 14.66
N PHE A 187 9.32 -5.04 14.31
CA PHE A 187 8.26 -6.05 14.49
C PHE A 187 7.97 -6.42 15.96
N LYS A 188 8.82 -5.98 16.89
CA LYS A 188 8.64 -6.23 18.34
C LYS A 188 7.95 -5.06 19.05
N LYS A 189 7.82 -3.93 18.38
CA LYS A 189 7.19 -2.74 18.94
C LYS A 189 5.68 -2.94 19.08
N PRO A 190 5.05 -2.49 20.20
CA PRO A 190 3.61 -2.36 20.29
C PRO A 190 3.05 -1.52 19.14
N HIS A 191 1.92 -1.94 18.58
CA HIS A 191 1.33 -1.24 17.43
C HIS A 191 -0.20 -1.36 17.41
N ALA A 192 -0.84 -0.42 16.72
CA ALA A 192 -2.27 -0.48 16.41
C ALA A 192 -2.63 -1.76 15.64
N PRO A 193 -3.88 -2.22 15.68
CA PRO A 193 -4.32 -3.37 14.91
C PRO A 193 -3.90 -3.27 13.44
N LEU A 194 -3.29 -4.34 12.92
CA LEU A 194 -2.77 -4.42 11.56
C LEU A 194 -3.29 -5.67 10.85
N LEU A 195 -3.93 -5.48 9.71
CA LEU A 195 -4.31 -6.54 8.78
C LEU A 195 -3.35 -6.52 7.58
N LEU A 196 -2.75 -7.66 7.27
CA LEU A 196 -2.08 -7.87 6.00
C LEU A 196 -3.00 -8.66 5.06
N ILE A 197 -3.24 -8.14 3.87
CA ILE A 197 -4.01 -8.80 2.82
C ILE A 197 -3.07 -9.18 1.68
N ALA A 198 -3.27 -10.35 1.08
CA ALA A 198 -2.50 -10.80 -0.08
C ALA A 198 -3.37 -11.43 -1.15
N GLY A 199 -3.03 -11.18 -2.43
CA GLY A 199 -3.59 -11.84 -3.58
C GLY A 199 -2.86 -13.15 -3.89
N GLU A 200 -3.60 -14.26 -4.03
CA GLU A 200 -3.03 -15.59 -4.33
C GLU A 200 -2.19 -15.60 -5.62
N LYS A 201 -2.62 -14.83 -6.62
CA LYS A 201 -2.00 -14.77 -7.95
C LYS A 201 -0.98 -13.63 -8.10
N ASP A 202 -0.71 -12.87 -7.05
CA ASP A 202 0.25 -11.78 -7.10
C ASP A 202 1.66 -12.30 -7.43
N ARG A 203 2.25 -11.77 -8.51
CA ARG A 203 3.60 -12.14 -8.95
C ARG A 203 4.67 -11.14 -8.54
N ILE A 204 4.28 -9.90 -8.26
CA ILE A 204 5.23 -8.87 -7.85
C ILE A 204 5.39 -8.83 -6.33
N MET A 205 4.31 -9.04 -5.56
CA MET A 205 4.32 -9.16 -4.09
C MET A 205 3.64 -10.47 -3.67
N PRO A 206 4.24 -11.64 -3.95
CA PRO A 206 3.60 -12.94 -3.76
C PRO A 206 3.02 -13.14 -2.36
N ALA A 207 1.90 -13.87 -2.27
CA ALA A 207 1.22 -14.13 -1.00
C ALA A 207 2.15 -14.80 0.04
N SER A 208 3.08 -15.65 -0.40
CA SER A 208 4.11 -16.26 0.48
C SER A 208 5.04 -15.20 1.11
N LEU A 209 5.40 -14.16 0.36
CA LEU A 209 6.20 -13.03 0.86
C LEU A 209 5.41 -12.19 1.88
N ASN A 210 4.14 -11.88 1.59
CA ASN A 210 3.27 -11.18 2.52
C ASN A 210 2.98 -12.01 3.79
N ARG A 211 2.85 -13.32 3.67
CA ARG A 211 2.73 -14.24 4.82
C ARG A 211 4.01 -14.26 5.66
N ARG A 212 5.18 -14.15 5.03
CA ARG A 212 6.47 -14.02 5.74
C ARG A 212 6.58 -12.68 6.46
N ASN A 213 6.10 -11.59 5.85
CA ASN A 213 5.99 -10.28 6.49
C ASN A 213 5.08 -10.36 7.73
N PHE A 214 3.88 -10.92 7.60
CA PHE A 214 2.96 -11.17 8.73
C PHE A 214 3.64 -11.91 9.88
N ARG A 215 4.37 -12.99 9.59
CA ARG A 215 5.08 -13.78 10.61
C ARG A 215 6.20 -13.01 11.31
N GLY A 216 6.64 -11.90 10.77
CA GLY A 216 7.60 -10.99 11.39
C GLY A 216 7.05 -10.33 12.65
N TYR A 217 5.77 -9.99 12.67
CA TYR A 217 5.12 -9.34 13.82
C TYR A 217 5.01 -10.28 15.02
N LYS A 218 5.63 -9.92 16.15
CA LYS A 218 5.82 -10.78 17.32
C LYS A 218 5.28 -10.19 18.63
N HIS A 219 4.79 -8.96 18.62
CA HIS A 219 4.30 -8.32 19.84
C HIS A 219 2.97 -8.94 20.30
N ALA A 220 2.98 -9.66 21.41
CA ALA A 220 1.83 -10.44 21.90
C ALA A 220 0.60 -9.58 22.28
N GLY A 221 0.81 -8.30 22.64
CA GLY A 221 -0.26 -7.37 23.01
C GLY A 221 -0.89 -6.64 21.83
N SER A 222 -0.38 -6.84 20.60
CA SER A 222 -0.89 -6.19 19.38
C SER A 222 -1.65 -7.18 18.51
N ILE A 223 -2.75 -6.72 17.88
CA ILE A 223 -3.52 -7.53 16.94
C ILE A 223 -2.83 -7.44 15.58
N THR A 224 -2.39 -8.61 15.05
CA THR A 224 -1.96 -8.74 13.66
C THR A 224 -2.69 -9.90 13.03
N GLU A 225 -3.36 -9.66 11.90
CA GLU A 225 -4.11 -10.68 11.16
C GLU A 225 -3.63 -10.75 9.71
N PHE A 226 -3.86 -11.90 9.07
CA PHE A 226 -3.52 -12.14 7.67
C PHE A 226 -4.71 -12.74 6.94
N LYS A 227 -4.99 -12.20 5.74
CA LYS A 227 -6.02 -12.71 4.83
C LYS A 227 -5.47 -12.86 3.43
N GLU A 228 -5.64 -14.03 2.83
CA GLU A 228 -5.36 -14.27 1.41
C GLU A 228 -6.65 -14.35 0.63
N PHE A 229 -6.69 -13.68 -0.54
CA PHE A 229 -7.81 -13.71 -1.46
C PHE A 229 -7.47 -14.56 -2.68
N ALA A 230 -8.24 -15.62 -2.89
CA ALA A 230 -8.08 -16.53 -4.01
C ALA A 230 -8.33 -15.83 -5.36
N GLY A 231 -7.52 -16.18 -6.37
CA GLY A 231 -7.67 -15.69 -7.73
C GLY A 231 -7.26 -14.23 -7.96
N ARG A 232 -6.87 -13.47 -6.91
CA ARG A 232 -6.47 -12.05 -7.03
C ARG A 232 -5.00 -11.91 -7.37
N ASP A 233 -4.70 -11.04 -8.30
CA ASP A 233 -3.34 -10.55 -8.55
C ASP A 233 -3.14 -9.15 -7.97
N HIS A 234 -1.96 -8.60 -8.15
CA HIS A 234 -1.54 -7.32 -7.56
C HIS A 234 -2.46 -6.15 -7.89
N TYR A 235 -3.01 -6.08 -9.09
CA TYR A 235 -3.92 -4.99 -9.47
C TYR A 235 -5.38 -5.35 -9.17
N SER A 236 -5.82 -6.56 -9.52
CA SER A 236 -7.22 -6.96 -9.38
C SER A 236 -7.70 -7.02 -7.93
N ILE A 237 -6.80 -7.04 -6.97
CA ILE A 237 -7.16 -7.02 -5.55
C ILE A 237 -7.75 -5.68 -5.11
N ILE A 238 -7.41 -4.58 -5.80
CA ILE A 238 -7.90 -3.23 -5.46
C ILE A 238 -8.75 -2.60 -6.56
N GLY A 239 -8.66 -3.05 -7.83
CA GLY A 239 -9.29 -2.39 -8.97
C GLY A 239 -9.85 -3.33 -10.05
N GLY A 240 -9.81 -4.65 -9.86
CA GLY A 240 -10.36 -5.63 -10.79
C GLY A 240 -11.82 -6.00 -10.48
N LYS A 241 -12.39 -6.95 -11.23
CA LYS A 241 -13.72 -7.50 -10.93
C LYS A 241 -13.80 -7.98 -9.48
N ARG A 242 -14.92 -7.69 -8.79
CA ARG A 242 -15.18 -8.10 -7.41
C ARG A 242 -14.16 -7.54 -6.38
N TRP A 243 -13.50 -6.42 -6.68
CA TRP A 243 -12.63 -5.72 -5.71
C TRP A 243 -13.39 -5.34 -4.43
N GLU A 244 -14.71 -5.17 -4.53
CA GLU A 244 -15.62 -4.84 -3.43
C GLU A 244 -15.53 -5.87 -2.29
N GLU A 245 -15.28 -7.13 -2.60
CA GLU A 245 -15.13 -8.18 -1.58
C GLU A 245 -13.93 -7.90 -0.66
N VAL A 246 -12.84 -7.42 -1.24
CA VAL A 246 -11.64 -7.05 -0.49
C VAL A 246 -11.90 -5.79 0.32
N ALA A 247 -12.58 -4.80 -0.29
CA ALA A 247 -12.95 -3.56 0.37
C ALA A 247 -13.87 -3.80 1.57
N ASP A 248 -14.92 -4.60 1.39
CA ASP A 248 -15.87 -4.91 2.47
C ASP A 248 -15.23 -5.70 3.61
N PHE A 249 -14.36 -6.64 3.27
CA PHE A 249 -13.60 -7.38 4.28
C PHE A 249 -12.70 -6.46 5.09
N ALA A 250 -11.94 -5.57 4.43
CA ALA A 250 -11.05 -4.62 5.07
C ALA A 250 -11.82 -3.65 6.00
N LEU A 251 -12.97 -3.12 5.54
CA LEU A 251 -13.81 -2.24 6.33
C LEU A 251 -14.43 -2.94 7.54
N SER A 252 -14.97 -4.14 7.33
CA SER A 252 -15.59 -4.94 8.39
C SER A 252 -14.57 -5.31 9.48
N TRP A 253 -13.36 -5.68 9.07
CA TRP A 253 -12.26 -5.94 9.99
C TRP A 253 -11.87 -4.68 10.78
N ALA A 254 -11.69 -3.54 10.10
CA ALA A 254 -11.33 -2.29 10.76
C ALA A 254 -12.40 -1.84 11.77
N LYS A 255 -13.69 -1.95 11.43
CA LYS A 255 -14.80 -1.68 12.35
C LYS A 255 -14.72 -2.55 13.61
N ARG A 256 -14.49 -3.86 13.44
CA ARG A 256 -14.41 -4.82 14.55
C ARG A 256 -13.29 -4.48 15.53
N VAL A 257 -12.08 -4.22 15.03
CA VAL A 257 -10.92 -3.98 15.89
C VAL A 257 -10.95 -2.61 16.57
N THR A 258 -11.45 -1.58 15.90
CA THR A 258 -11.57 -0.24 16.50
C THR A 258 -12.67 -0.16 17.56
N ALA A 259 -13.77 -0.89 17.42
CA ALA A 259 -14.80 -1.00 18.43
C ALA A 259 -14.28 -1.71 19.71
N SER A 260 -13.53 -2.78 19.55
CA SER A 260 -12.95 -3.56 20.66
C SER A 260 -11.93 -2.74 21.46
N ASP A 261 -11.17 -1.89 20.79
CA ASP A 261 -10.13 -1.04 21.44
C ASP A 261 -10.77 0.07 22.31
N GLN A 262 -11.88 0.66 21.86
CA GLN A 262 -12.64 1.63 22.65
C GLN A 262 -13.21 1.03 23.94
N ILE A 263 -13.71 -0.19 23.90
CA ILE A 263 -14.22 -0.89 25.09
C ILE A 263 -13.10 -1.08 26.10
N ARG A 264 -11.91 -1.50 25.65
CA ARG A 264 -10.73 -1.67 26.54
C ARG A 264 -10.28 -0.37 27.16
N THR A 265 -10.24 0.73 26.40
CA THR A 265 -9.81 2.04 26.87
C THR A 265 -10.78 2.59 27.90
N ASN A 266 -12.08 2.45 27.70
CA ASN A 266 -13.11 2.91 28.63
C ASN A 266 -13.09 2.11 29.97
N VAL A 267 -12.83 0.81 29.93
CA VAL A 267 -12.71 -0.03 31.13
C VAL A 267 -11.48 0.35 31.97
N VAL A 268 -10.37 0.74 31.31
CA VAL A 268 -9.16 1.19 32.02
C VAL A 268 -9.34 2.60 32.61
N ALA A 269 -10.04 3.50 31.93
CA ALA A 269 -10.29 4.87 32.41
C ALA A 269 -11.33 4.93 33.54
N SER A 270 -12.12 3.88 33.76
CA SER A 270 -13.14 3.79 34.82
C SER A 270 -12.65 3.09 36.10
N ARG A 271 -11.37 2.73 36.16
CA ARG A 271 -10.69 2.19 37.33
C ARG A 271 -9.70 3.19 37.90
#